data_dae79453d16b1b7d66f3f1bece4f37d3
#
_entry.id   dae79453d16b1b7d66f3f1bece4f37d3
#
_cell.length_a   1.000
_cell.length_b   1.000
_cell.length_c   1.000
_cell.angle_alpha   90.00
_cell.angle_beta   90.00
_cell.angle_gamma   90.00
#
_symmetry.space_group_name_H-M   'P 1'
#
loop_
_entity.id
_entity.type
_entity.pdbx_description
1 polymer ?
#
loop_
_entity_poly.entity_id
_entity_poly.type
_entity_poly.pdbx_seq_one_letter_code
_entity_poly.pdbx_strand_id
1 'polypeptide(L)'
;MKIVHILKGKALEKEVPDSEELGFFLSNSIGGFAHFSANNSNNSTSSKYQGLFAKIGNDLFKAVENINPVVNADDKTVAVENTGYSTLFHHSTFYESFFVPHGKNCMIYQLSRELPVELFFDVRLANDFRQWGRYYRSYEKEGVLVVEFTKKTNSREDSSDEKAEFSVFVAVMHDGFVSN
;
A
#
# COMPACT_ATOMS: atom_id res chain seq x y z
N MET A 1 -20.37 -3.41 -18.34
CA MET A 1 -21.03 -4.24 -17.31
C MET A 1 -20.33 -3.95 -16.00
N LYS A 2 -21.03 -3.51 -14.95
CA LYS A 2 -20.45 -3.25 -13.63
C LYS A 2 -20.72 -4.49 -12.76
N ILE A 3 -19.67 -5.16 -12.31
CA ILE A 3 -19.78 -6.25 -11.35
C ILE A 3 -19.38 -5.68 -10.00
N VAL A 4 -20.25 -5.81 -9.01
CA VAL A 4 -20.01 -5.36 -7.65
C VAL A 4 -20.06 -6.57 -6.74
N HIS A 5 -18.98 -6.83 -6.01
CA HIS A 5 -18.93 -7.83 -4.96
C HIS A 5 -19.12 -7.13 -3.61
N ILE A 6 -20.15 -7.50 -2.88
CA ILE A 6 -20.44 -6.96 -1.56
C ILE A 6 -20.29 -8.09 -0.54
N LEU A 7 -19.33 -7.93 0.36
CA LEU A 7 -19.15 -8.80 1.52
C LEU A 7 -19.73 -8.10 2.75
N LYS A 8 -20.60 -8.75 3.48
CA LYS A 8 -21.28 -8.19 4.66
C LYS A 8 -21.17 -9.12 5.87
N GLY A 9 -21.03 -8.53 7.05
CA GLY A 9 -21.23 -9.15 8.35
C GLY A 9 -20.55 -10.50 8.49
N LYS A 10 -21.31 -11.58 8.55
CA LYS A 10 -20.81 -12.94 8.81
C LYS A 10 -19.71 -13.44 7.88
N ALA A 11 -19.58 -12.90 6.65
CA ALA A 11 -18.48 -13.24 5.75
C ALA A 11 -17.16 -12.59 6.19
N LEU A 12 -17.24 -11.47 6.93
CA LEU A 12 -16.08 -10.76 7.52
C LEU A 12 -15.75 -11.28 8.94
N GLU A 13 -16.75 -11.85 9.63
CA GLU A 13 -16.60 -12.41 10.99
C GLU A 13 -16.10 -13.86 11.00
N LYS A 14 -16.04 -14.50 9.82
CA LYS A 14 -15.51 -15.85 9.74
C LYS A 14 -14.06 -15.81 10.23
N GLU A 15 -13.76 -16.59 11.27
CA GLU A 15 -12.37 -16.94 11.59
C GLU A 15 -11.78 -17.60 10.33
N VAL A 16 -11.13 -16.77 9.52
CA VAL A 16 -10.36 -17.24 8.40
C VAL A 16 -9.15 -17.91 9.05
N PRO A 17 -8.83 -19.17 8.72
CA PRO A 17 -7.59 -19.79 9.20
C PRO A 17 -6.43 -18.82 8.91
N ASP A 18 -5.43 -18.76 9.76
CA ASP A 18 -4.28 -17.83 9.68
C ASP A 18 -3.59 -17.76 8.31
N SER A 19 -3.91 -18.69 7.42
CA SER A 19 -3.41 -18.79 6.04
C SER A 19 -4.27 -18.09 4.97
N GLU A 20 -5.49 -17.65 5.28
CA GLU A 20 -6.43 -17.10 4.31
C GLU A 20 -6.92 -15.72 4.74
N GLU A 21 -6.08 -14.70 4.54
CA GLU A 21 -6.49 -13.32 4.75
C GLU A 21 -7.45 -12.87 3.64
N LEU A 22 -8.58 -12.32 4.02
CA LEU A 22 -9.48 -11.67 3.09
C LEU A 22 -8.82 -10.38 2.60
N GLY A 23 -8.42 -10.36 1.33
CA GLY A 23 -7.82 -9.19 0.70
C GLY A 23 -8.63 -8.74 -0.52
N PHE A 24 -8.32 -7.55 -1.01
CA PHE A 24 -8.80 -7.07 -2.29
C PHE A 24 -7.65 -6.85 -3.26
N PHE A 25 -7.95 -6.95 -4.54
CA PHE A 25 -7.01 -6.74 -5.63
C PHE A 25 -7.57 -5.73 -6.62
N LEU A 26 -6.82 -4.68 -6.90
CA LEU A 26 -7.12 -3.65 -7.90
C LEU A 26 -5.98 -3.56 -8.90
N SER A 27 -6.25 -3.39 -10.18
CA SER A 27 -5.22 -3.25 -11.20
C SER A 27 -5.43 -2.01 -12.08
N ASN A 28 -4.34 -1.47 -12.63
CA ASN A 28 -4.32 -0.23 -13.39
C ASN A 28 -4.24 -0.43 -14.91
N SER A 29 -4.43 -1.61 -15.44
CA SER A 29 -4.32 -1.99 -16.86
C SER A 29 -2.93 -1.89 -17.50
N ILE A 30 -1.94 -1.33 -16.83
CA ILE A 30 -0.54 -1.25 -17.33
C ILE A 30 0.41 -2.17 -16.59
N GLY A 31 -0.11 -3.04 -15.70
CA GLY A 31 0.63 -4.05 -14.97
C GLY A 31 0.98 -3.66 -13.53
N GLY A 32 0.59 -2.48 -13.04
CA GLY A 32 0.59 -2.13 -11.63
C GLY A 32 -0.69 -2.63 -10.94
N PHE A 33 -0.62 -2.84 -9.64
CA PHE A 33 -1.76 -3.28 -8.83
C PHE A 33 -1.63 -2.87 -7.37
N ALA A 34 -2.75 -2.86 -6.66
CA ALA A 34 -2.83 -2.75 -5.22
C ALA A 34 -3.50 -4.02 -4.65
N HIS A 35 -2.88 -4.59 -3.63
CA HIS A 35 -3.41 -5.73 -2.89
C HIS A 35 -3.22 -5.49 -1.40
N PHE A 36 -4.32 -5.30 -0.67
CA PHE A 36 -4.29 -5.06 0.77
C PHE A 36 -5.26 -6.02 1.47
N SER A 37 -4.97 -6.32 2.74
CA SER A 37 -5.86 -7.11 3.58
C SER A 37 -7.09 -6.30 3.98
N ALA A 38 -8.26 -6.95 4.02
CA ALA A 38 -9.49 -6.36 4.53
C ALA A 38 -9.55 -6.34 6.06
N ASN A 39 -8.70 -7.09 6.72
CA ASN A 39 -8.59 -7.13 8.16
C ASN A 39 -7.38 -6.33 8.60
N ASN A 40 -7.62 -5.17 9.25
CA ASN A 40 -6.60 -4.36 9.92
C ASN A 40 -5.99 -5.04 11.15
N SER A 41 -5.84 -6.37 11.15
CA SER A 41 -5.13 -7.04 12.23
C SER A 41 -3.64 -6.73 12.06
N ASN A 42 -3.09 -5.92 12.97
CA ASN A 42 -1.69 -5.53 13.07
C ASN A 42 -0.70 -6.72 13.19
N ASN A 43 -1.17 -7.94 13.00
CA ASN A 43 -0.42 -9.19 13.17
C ASN A 43 -0.39 -10.05 11.90
N SER A 44 -0.88 -9.56 10.76
CA SER A 44 -0.78 -10.34 9.54
C SER A 44 0.69 -10.40 9.09
N THR A 45 1.19 -11.60 8.94
CA THR A 45 2.45 -11.84 8.22
C THR A 45 2.28 -11.27 6.83
N SER A 46 2.96 -10.16 6.54
CA SER A 46 2.83 -9.47 5.25
C SER A 46 3.03 -10.46 4.11
N SER A 47 1.98 -10.68 3.33
CA SER A 47 2.10 -11.46 2.11
C SER A 47 3.12 -10.81 1.20
N LYS A 48 3.97 -11.60 0.54
CA LYS A 48 4.96 -11.09 -0.43
C LYS A 48 4.37 -10.14 -1.48
N TYR A 49 3.08 -10.28 -1.74
CA TYR A 49 2.34 -9.52 -2.75
C TYR A 49 1.35 -8.52 -2.15
N GLN A 50 1.38 -8.30 -0.83
CA GLN A 50 0.63 -7.23 -0.20
C GLN A 50 1.27 -5.88 -0.52
N GLY A 51 0.45 -4.85 -0.73
CA GLY A 51 0.89 -3.49 -0.95
C GLY A 51 0.52 -2.90 -2.30
N LEU A 52 1.09 -1.75 -2.59
CA LEU A 52 0.98 -1.08 -3.88
C LEU A 52 2.19 -1.43 -4.76
N PHE A 53 1.91 -1.92 -5.95
CA PHE A 53 2.91 -2.27 -6.96
C PHE A 53 2.75 -1.39 -8.19
N ALA A 54 3.86 -0.83 -8.67
CA ALA A 54 3.93 0.00 -9.86
C ALA A 54 4.80 -0.65 -10.92
N LYS A 55 4.35 -0.66 -12.17
CA LYS A 55 5.16 -1.10 -13.30
C LYS A 55 5.89 0.09 -13.90
N ILE A 56 7.21 0.05 -13.91
CA ILE A 56 8.09 1.08 -14.48
C ILE A 56 8.96 0.41 -15.55
N GLY A 57 8.73 0.73 -16.80
CA GLY A 57 9.36 0.02 -17.92
C GLY A 57 8.95 -1.46 -17.93
N ASN A 58 9.92 -2.36 -17.85
CA ASN A 58 9.70 -3.81 -17.79
C ASN A 58 9.67 -4.36 -16.35
N ASP A 59 9.99 -3.53 -15.38
CA ASP A 59 10.14 -3.93 -13.99
C ASP A 59 8.88 -3.61 -13.18
N LEU A 60 8.59 -4.48 -12.22
CA LEU A 60 7.54 -4.29 -11.23
C LEU A 60 8.18 -3.94 -9.89
N PHE A 61 7.81 -2.79 -9.36
CA PHE A 61 8.26 -2.29 -8.06
C PHE A 61 7.14 -2.35 -7.05
N LYS A 62 7.43 -2.86 -5.85
CA LYS A 62 6.62 -2.60 -4.68
C LYS A 62 6.95 -1.19 -4.19
N ALA A 63 5.97 -0.39 -3.88
CA ALA A 63 6.14 1.00 -3.43
C ALA A 63 5.67 1.19 -1.98
N VAL A 64 4.49 0.70 -1.65
CA VAL A 64 3.89 0.79 -0.33
C VAL A 64 3.61 -0.60 0.18
N GLU A 65 3.97 -0.87 1.43
CA GLU A 65 3.69 -2.13 2.11
C GLU A 65 2.27 -2.16 2.64
N ASN A 66 1.91 -1.10 3.39
CA ASN A 66 0.61 -1.01 4.04
C ASN A 66 0.18 0.44 4.25
N ILE A 67 -1.12 0.62 4.42
CA ILE A 67 -1.79 1.89 4.73
C ILE A 67 -2.77 1.59 5.86
N ASN A 68 -2.55 2.18 7.03
CA ASN A 68 -3.37 1.91 8.20
C ASN A 68 -3.96 3.22 8.74
N PRO A 69 -5.29 3.40 8.69
CA PRO A 69 -5.92 4.45 9.48
C PRO A 69 -5.81 4.09 10.97
N VAL A 70 -5.41 5.06 11.78
CA VAL A 70 -5.36 4.88 13.23
C VAL A 70 -6.78 5.02 13.78
N VAL A 71 -7.37 3.89 14.13
CA VAL A 71 -8.76 3.78 14.58
C VAL A 71 -8.86 3.22 15.98
N ASN A 72 -9.99 3.44 16.63
CA ASN A 72 -10.29 2.80 17.91
C ASN A 72 -10.59 1.31 17.70
N ALA A 73 -10.36 0.52 18.75
CA ALA A 73 -10.58 -0.94 18.72
C ALA A 73 -12.03 -1.35 18.38
N ASP A 74 -12.99 -0.46 18.56
CA ASP A 74 -14.41 -0.69 18.27
C ASP A 74 -14.79 -0.40 16.82
N ASP A 75 -13.91 0.25 16.05
CA ASP A 75 -14.15 0.54 14.62
C ASP A 75 -13.86 -0.72 13.77
N LYS A 76 -14.88 -1.54 13.60
CA LYS A 76 -14.78 -2.78 12.82
C LYS A 76 -15.29 -2.57 11.41
N THR A 77 -14.66 -3.25 10.45
CA THR A 77 -15.18 -3.36 9.09
C THR A 77 -16.47 -4.16 9.08
N VAL A 78 -17.56 -3.55 8.61
CA VAL A 78 -18.90 -4.15 8.59
C VAL A 78 -19.33 -4.59 7.19
N ALA A 79 -18.75 -4.01 6.14
CA ALA A 79 -18.97 -4.43 4.75
C ALA A 79 -17.78 -4.02 3.87
N VAL A 80 -17.58 -4.75 2.79
CA VAL A 80 -16.59 -4.43 1.74
C VAL A 80 -17.29 -4.51 0.39
N GLU A 81 -17.17 -3.44 -0.40
CA GLU A 81 -17.64 -3.38 -1.77
C GLU A 81 -16.43 -3.33 -2.71
N ASN A 82 -16.33 -4.25 -3.65
CA ASN A 82 -15.29 -4.30 -4.65
C ASN A 82 -15.86 -4.25 -6.05
N THR A 83 -15.38 -3.31 -6.86
CA THR A 83 -15.83 -3.11 -8.26
C THR A 83 -14.78 -3.54 -9.29
N GLY A 84 -13.62 -4.06 -8.84
CA GLY A 84 -12.51 -4.43 -9.69
C GLY A 84 -11.52 -3.29 -9.98
N TYR A 85 -11.91 -2.03 -9.83
CA TYR A 85 -11.06 -0.85 -9.94
C TYR A 85 -11.09 0.05 -8.70
N SER A 86 -12.06 -0.17 -7.83
CA SER A 86 -12.17 0.48 -6.53
C SER A 86 -12.67 -0.49 -5.47
N THR A 87 -12.24 -0.28 -4.25
CA THR A 87 -12.74 -0.99 -3.07
C THR A 87 -13.17 0.03 -2.04
N LEU A 88 -14.33 -0.20 -1.43
CA LEU A 88 -14.88 0.61 -0.37
C LEU A 88 -15.09 -0.27 0.86
N PHE A 89 -14.43 0.08 1.96
CA PHE A 89 -14.65 -0.51 3.27
C PHE A 89 -15.62 0.34 4.05
N HIS A 90 -16.67 -0.26 4.53
CA HIS A 90 -17.59 0.33 5.49
C HIS A 90 -17.15 -0.08 6.88
N HIS A 91 -16.63 0.85 7.65
CA HIS A 91 -16.38 0.69 9.08
C HIS A 91 -17.60 1.14 9.88
N SER A 92 -17.60 0.86 11.17
CA SER A 92 -18.73 1.24 12.04
C SER A 92 -18.98 2.75 12.05
N THR A 93 -17.95 3.59 11.88
CA THR A 93 -18.02 5.04 12.04
C THR A 93 -17.51 5.86 10.85
N PHE A 94 -16.92 5.22 9.84
CA PHE A 94 -16.38 5.90 8.65
C PHE A 94 -16.31 4.97 7.44
N TYR A 95 -15.95 5.53 6.28
CA TYR A 95 -15.63 4.78 5.06
C TYR A 95 -14.18 4.97 4.71
N GLU A 96 -13.58 3.91 4.18
CA GLU A 96 -12.25 3.88 3.63
C GLU A 96 -12.31 3.40 2.19
N SER A 97 -11.72 4.13 1.26
CA SER A 97 -11.76 3.75 -0.15
C SER A 97 -10.39 3.74 -0.80
N PHE A 98 -10.20 2.77 -1.67
CA PHE A 98 -9.05 2.59 -2.52
C PHE A 98 -9.47 2.63 -3.98
N PHE A 99 -8.78 3.41 -4.78
CA PHE A 99 -9.01 3.50 -6.21
C PHE A 99 -7.67 3.52 -6.96
N VAL A 100 -7.54 2.65 -7.96
CA VAL A 100 -6.35 2.59 -8.81
C VAL A 100 -6.73 3.03 -10.23
N PRO A 101 -6.34 4.26 -10.64
CA PRO A 101 -6.67 4.79 -11.96
C PRO A 101 -6.05 3.98 -13.08
N HIS A 102 -6.80 3.74 -14.16
CA HIS A 102 -6.28 3.08 -15.35
C HIS A 102 -5.15 3.89 -16.00
N GLY A 103 -4.11 3.19 -16.46
CA GLY A 103 -2.99 3.80 -17.17
C GLY A 103 -2.07 4.67 -16.29
N LYS A 104 -2.20 4.61 -14.97
CA LYS A 104 -1.40 5.40 -14.03
C LYS A 104 -0.76 4.52 -12.96
N ASN A 105 0.49 4.81 -12.63
CA ASN A 105 1.18 4.23 -11.47
C ASN A 105 0.88 5.05 -10.21
N CYS A 106 -0.37 5.09 -9.82
CA CYS A 106 -0.80 5.76 -8.61
C CYS A 106 -2.01 5.05 -8.00
N MET A 107 -2.25 5.32 -6.74
CA MET A 107 -3.44 4.93 -6.02
C MET A 107 -4.00 6.17 -5.30
N ILE A 108 -5.30 6.28 -5.27
CA ILE A 108 -6.03 7.28 -4.49
C ILE A 108 -6.61 6.55 -3.28
N TYR A 109 -6.28 7.04 -2.11
CA TYR A 109 -6.79 6.59 -0.84
C TYR A 109 -7.59 7.70 -0.20
N GLN A 110 -8.78 7.41 0.29
CA GLN A 110 -9.67 8.40 0.88
C GLN A 110 -10.34 7.86 2.14
N LEU A 111 -10.48 8.72 3.12
CA LEU A 111 -11.26 8.52 4.33
C LEU A 111 -12.45 9.48 4.34
N SER A 112 -13.60 9.03 4.85
CA SER A 112 -14.79 9.89 4.97
C SER A 112 -14.76 10.83 6.17
N ARG A 113 -13.74 10.70 7.03
CA ARG A 113 -13.46 11.62 8.15
C ARG A 113 -11.95 11.77 8.31
N GLU A 114 -11.53 12.83 8.96
CA GLU A 114 -10.14 13.06 9.35
C GLU A 114 -9.68 12.01 10.36
N LEU A 115 -8.64 11.26 10.01
CA LEU A 115 -7.96 10.28 10.85
C LEU A 115 -6.45 10.34 10.59
N PRO A 116 -5.62 10.10 11.59
CA PRO A 116 -4.21 9.82 11.34
C PRO A 116 -4.08 8.57 10.49
N VAL A 117 -3.13 8.58 9.55
CA VAL A 117 -2.83 7.44 8.67
C VAL A 117 -1.36 7.11 8.76
N GLU A 118 -1.07 5.86 9.05
CA GLU A 118 0.28 5.32 9.00
C GLU A 118 0.55 4.70 7.63
N LEU A 119 1.63 5.16 6.99
CA LEU A 119 2.10 4.62 5.71
C LEU A 119 3.39 3.84 5.93
N PHE A 120 3.39 2.58 5.49
CA PHE A 120 4.56 1.71 5.55
C PHE A 120 5.13 1.52 4.15
N PHE A 121 6.40 1.89 3.98
CA PHE A 121 7.09 1.78 2.71
C PHE A 121 8.02 0.57 2.68
N ASP A 122 7.90 -0.27 1.65
CA ASP A 122 8.84 -1.34 1.31
C ASP A 122 9.16 -1.24 -0.18
N VAL A 123 9.94 -0.19 -0.54
CA VAL A 123 10.26 0.06 -1.94
C VAL A 123 11.34 -0.90 -2.40
N ARG A 124 11.02 -1.70 -3.42
CA ARG A 124 11.93 -2.71 -3.99
C ARG A 124 11.42 -3.23 -5.33
N LEU A 125 12.26 -3.91 -6.07
CA LEU A 125 11.78 -4.83 -7.12
C LEU A 125 10.88 -5.89 -6.49
N ALA A 126 9.79 -6.23 -7.13
CA ALA A 126 8.76 -7.13 -6.59
C ALA A 126 9.34 -8.49 -6.14
N ASN A 127 10.36 -8.97 -6.84
CA ASN A 127 11.04 -10.24 -6.58
C ASN A 127 12.37 -10.11 -5.80
N ASP A 128 12.78 -8.90 -5.41
CA ASP A 128 14.00 -8.68 -4.62
C ASP A 128 13.66 -8.59 -3.13
N PHE A 129 13.88 -9.66 -2.39
CA PHE A 129 13.66 -9.75 -0.94
C PHE A 129 14.90 -9.45 -0.10
N ARG A 130 16.03 -9.12 -0.74
CA ARG A 130 17.28 -8.78 -0.04
C ARG A 130 17.12 -7.48 0.72
N GLN A 131 17.44 -7.48 2.01
CA GLN A 131 17.33 -6.31 2.88
C GLN A 131 18.53 -5.35 2.73
N TRP A 132 19.71 -5.87 2.40
CA TRP A 132 20.92 -5.07 2.27
C TRP A 132 20.90 -4.17 1.02
N GLY A 133 21.63 -3.08 1.07
CA GLY A 133 21.76 -2.11 -0.02
C GLY A 133 20.52 -1.26 -0.24
N ARG A 134 19.61 -1.19 0.73
CA ARG A 134 18.40 -0.37 0.68
C ARG A 134 18.59 0.90 1.49
N TYR A 135 18.50 2.05 0.83
CA TYR A 135 18.62 3.35 1.45
C TYR A 135 17.35 4.14 1.20
N TYR A 136 16.82 4.73 2.26
CA TYR A 136 15.62 5.55 2.22
C TYR A 136 15.95 6.95 2.67
N ARG A 137 15.38 7.91 1.97
CA ARG A 137 15.35 9.30 2.35
C ARG A 137 13.95 9.84 2.17
N SER A 138 13.42 10.52 3.15
CA SER A 138 12.14 11.22 3.03
C SER A 138 12.34 12.73 3.16
N TYR A 139 11.57 13.49 2.41
CA TYR A 139 11.54 14.94 2.47
C TYR A 139 10.21 15.46 1.95
N GLU A 140 9.82 16.62 2.41
CA GLU A 140 8.65 17.33 1.90
C GLU A 140 9.08 18.41 0.89
N LYS A 141 8.38 18.47 -0.23
CA LYS A 141 8.58 19.49 -1.26
C LYS A 141 7.21 19.95 -1.78
N GLU A 142 6.93 21.25 -1.60
CA GLU A 142 5.69 21.88 -2.10
C GLU A 142 4.41 21.17 -1.64
N GLY A 143 4.38 20.69 -0.37
CA GLY A 143 3.23 19.97 0.20
C GLY A 143 3.11 18.52 -0.27
N VAL A 144 4.17 17.96 -0.88
CA VAL A 144 4.25 16.57 -1.29
C VAL A 144 5.33 15.87 -0.47
N LEU A 145 4.96 14.82 0.27
CA LEU A 145 5.93 13.92 0.87
C LEU A 145 6.56 13.05 -0.21
N VAL A 146 7.88 13.13 -0.35
CA VAL A 146 8.64 12.29 -1.27
C VAL A 146 9.46 11.28 -0.47
N VAL A 147 9.29 10.02 -0.79
CA VAL A 147 10.13 8.92 -0.29
C VAL A 147 11.04 8.48 -1.44
N GLU A 148 12.31 8.76 -1.31
CA GLU A 148 13.36 8.33 -2.22
C GLU A 148 13.94 7.01 -1.72
N PHE A 149 13.93 6.02 -2.58
CA PHE A 149 14.58 4.73 -2.37
C PHE A 149 15.73 4.59 -3.34
N THR A 150 16.91 4.22 -2.83
CA THR A 150 18.07 3.90 -3.64
C THR A 150 18.55 2.49 -3.33
N LYS A 151 18.68 1.68 -4.37
CA LYS A 151 19.32 0.36 -4.28
C LYS A 151 20.80 0.49 -4.66
N LYS A 152 21.69 -0.03 -3.83
CA LYS A 152 23.13 -0.06 -4.08
C LYS A 152 23.64 -1.50 -4.23
N THR A 153 24.61 -1.69 -5.11
CA THR A 153 25.13 -3.02 -5.50
C THR A 153 25.99 -3.67 -4.45
N ASN A 154 26.80 -2.89 -3.72
CA ASN A 154 27.81 -3.38 -2.78
C ASN A 154 27.72 -2.60 -1.47
N SER A 155 26.79 -2.95 -0.61
CA SER A 155 26.74 -2.39 0.73
C SER A 155 27.49 -3.27 1.72
N ARG A 156 28.81 -3.35 1.60
CA ARG A 156 29.65 -3.52 2.79
C ARG A 156 29.77 -2.15 3.44
N GLU A 157 29.51 -2.08 4.71
CA GLU A 157 29.28 -0.85 5.47
C GLU A 157 30.37 0.25 5.35
N ASP A 158 31.49 0.00 4.67
CA ASP A 158 32.66 0.86 4.63
C ASP A 158 33.20 1.20 3.23
N SER A 159 32.49 0.91 2.14
CA SER A 159 33.07 1.24 0.83
C SER A 159 32.51 2.54 0.26
N SER A 160 33.39 3.52 0.07
CA SER A 160 33.13 4.79 -0.64
C SER A 160 32.75 4.61 -2.12
N ASP A 161 32.82 3.39 -2.64
CA ASP A 161 32.61 3.05 -4.06
C ASP A 161 31.23 2.45 -4.35
N GLU A 162 30.27 2.63 -3.46
CA GLU A 162 28.91 2.13 -3.65
C GLU A 162 28.19 2.87 -4.78
N LYS A 163 27.98 2.17 -5.88
CA LYS A 163 27.17 2.67 -6.99
C LYS A 163 25.70 2.36 -6.78
N ALA A 164 24.83 3.36 -6.96
CA ALA A 164 23.42 3.15 -7.06
C ALA A 164 23.11 2.30 -8.31
N GLU A 165 22.37 1.20 -8.13
CA GLU A 165 21.82 0.44 -9.26
C GLU A 165 20.67 1.21 -9.88
N PHE A 166 19.79 1.72 -9.04
CA PHE A 166 18.64 2.56 -9.42
C PHE A 166 18.10 3.34 -8.23
N SER A 167 17.32 4.36 -8.51
CA SER A 167 16.49 5.07 -7.53
C SER A 167 15.03 5.08 -7.96
N VAL A 168 14.13 4.98 -6.98
CA VAL A 168 12.68 5.09 -7.17
C VAL A 168 12.15 6.14 -6.21
N PHE A 169 11.23 6.95 -6.71
CA PHE A 169 10.57 7.99 -5.93
C PHE A 169 9.10 7.65 -5.77
N VAL A 170 8.63 7.65 -4.54
CA VAL A 170 7.21 7.56 -4.21
C VAL A 170 6.76 8.93 -3.71
N ALA A 171 5.84 9.55 -4.43
CA ALA A 171 5.27 10.83 -4.05
C ALA A 171 3.90 10.62 -3.39
N VAL A 172 3.73 11.16 -2.20
CA VAL A 172 2.45 11.14 -1.47
C VAL A 172 1.91 12.56 -1.42
N MET A 173 0.84 12.81 -2.16
CA MET A 173 0.06 14.04 -2.05
C MET A 173 -1.02 13.83 -1.00
N HIS A 174 -1.19 14.77 -0.10
CA HIS A 174 -2.15 14.69 1.00
C HIS A 174 -2.75 16.08 1.26
N ASP A 175 -3.91 16.09 1.87
CA ASP A 175 -4.64 17.29 2.31
C ASP A 175 -4.49 17.56 3.83
N GLY A 176 -3.67 16.77 4.51
CA GLY A 176 -3.37 16.85 5.94
C GLY A 176 -1.95 17.34 6.24
N PHE A 177 -1.48 17.04 7.45
CA PHE A 177 -0.12 17.32 7.92
C PHE A 177 0.68 16.03 8.01
N VAL A 178 1.97 16.09 7.65
CA VAL A 178 2.91 14.99 7.88
C VAL A 178 3.57 15.18 9.24
N SER A 179 3.52 14.16 10.08
CA SER A 179 4.36 14.04 11.28
C SER A 179 5.35 12.90 11.10
N ASN A 180 6.61 13.16 11.36
CA ASN A 180 7.68 12.15 11.35
C ASN A 180 7.75 11.44 12.71
#